data_4a1496085d7dbb2f9f384a82e7df7599
#
_entry.id   4a1496085d7dbb2f9f384a82e7df7599
#
_cell.length_a   1.000
_cell.length_b   1.000
_cell.length_c   1.000
_cell.angle_alpha   90.00
_cell.angle_beta   90.00
_cell.angle_gamma   90.00
#
_symmetry.space_group_name_H-M   'P 1'
#
loop_
_entity.id
_entity.type
_entity.pdbx_description
1 polymer ?
#
loop_
_entity_poly.entity_id
_entity_poly.type
_entity_poly.pdbx_seq_one_letter_code
_entity_poly.pdbx_strand_id
1 'polypeptide(L)'
;MKLEHVAIDVADPEKLIAWGCENLGFRRSAPGSAFIIDDSGMMGLEIYRTGETSAAPDYAKMNAMTLHVAFVSEDVKADVDRLVAAGATLETLKVDNPAFHMAILRDPWGVPVQLCKREHTIFFK
;
A
#
# COMPACT_ATOMS: atom_id res chain seq x y z
N MET A 1 -22.07 1.17 10.23
CA MET A 1 -20.65 1.39 10.59
C MET A 1 -19.89 1.73 9.34
N LYS A 2 -18.81 2.50 9.43
CA LYS A 2 -17.88 2.83 8.34
C LYS A 2 -16.49 2.38 8.76
N LEU A 3 -15.72 1.84 7.81
CA LEU A 3 -14.30 1.55 8.04
C LEU A 3 -13.55 2.89 8.10
N GLU A 4 -12.75 3.09 9.14
CA GLU A 4 -11.94 4.30 9.32
C GLU A 4 -10.49 4.05 8.90
N HIS A 5 -9.83 3.04 9.49
CA HIS A 5 -8.44 2.72 9.19
C HIS A 5 -8.13 1.24 9.40
N VAL A 6 -7.01 0.81 8.86
CA VAL A 6 -6.33 -0.44 9.20
C VAL A 6 -5.00 -0.09 9.84
N ALA A 7 -4.67 -0.75 10.95
CA ALA A 7 -3.42 -0.55 11.67
C ALA A 7 -2.40 -1.61 11.26
N ILE A 8 -1.16 -1.20 11.03
CA ILE A 8 -0.03 -2.10 10.74
C ILE A 8 1.18 -1.78 11.62
N ASP A 9 1.76 -2.81 12.22
CA ASP A 9 3.00 -2.72 12.98
C ASP A 9 4.19 -2.89 12.03
N VAL A 10 5.14 -1.97 12.07
CA VAL A 10 6.32 -1.96 11.19
C VAL A 10 7.58 -1.57 11.96
N ALA A 11 8.74 -1.98 11.47
CA ALA A 11 10.02 -1.71 12.14
C ALA A 11 10.41 -0.22 12.11
N ASP A 12 10.10 0.50 11.03
CA ASP A 12 10.42 1.92 10.85
C ASP A 12 9.22 2.69 10.29
N PRO A 13 8.29 3.12 11.17
CA PRO A 13 7.07 3.82 10.75
C PRO A 13 7.34 5.10 9.95
N GLU A 14 8.32 5.90 10.38
CA GLU A 14 8.59 7.21 9.77
C GLU A 14 9.05 7.08 8.30
N LYS A 15 9.93 6.13 8.02
CA LYS A 15 10.37 5.89 6.66
C LYS A 15 9.26 5.35 5.78
N LEU A 16 8.45 4.41 6.29
CA LEU A 16 7.32 3.86 5.54
C LEU A 16 6.27 4.92 5.25
N ILE A 17 5.93 5.75 6.24
CA ILE A 17 5.01 6.88 6.06
C ILE A 17 5.53 7.86 5.00
N ALA A 18 6.81 8.26 5.09
CA ALA A 18 7.41 9.18 4.13
C ALA A 18 7.34 8.63 2.70
N TRP A 19 7.74 7.36 2.51
CA TRP A 19 7.68 6.71 1.21
C TRP A 19 6.24 6.58 0.68
N GLY A 20 5.29 6.23 1.55
CA GLY A 20 3.87 6.14 1.20
C GLY A 20 3.28 7.48 0.77
N CYS A 21 3.64 8.55 1.48
CA CYS A 21 3.21 9.90 1.09
C CYS A 21 3.83 10.35 -0.24
N GLU A 22 5.07 9.99 -0.49
CA GLU A 22 5.76 10.37 -1.73
C GLU A 22 5.28 9.54 -2.94
N ASN A 23 4.96 8.26 -2.75
CA ASN A 23 4.80 7.31 -3.86
C ASN A 23 3.40 6.72 -4.01
N LEU A 24 2.57 6.70 -2.96
CA LEU A 24 1.24 6.07 -2.98
C LEU A 24 0.08 7.06 -2.82
N GLY A 25 0.34 8.36 -2.86
CA GLY A 25 -0.69 9.38 -2.76
C GLY A 25 -1.25 9.58 -1.35
N PHE A 26 -0.60 9.03 -0.32
CA PHE A 26 -1.01 9.28 1.06
C PHE A 26 -0.66 10.69 1.54
N ARG A 27 -1.42 11.15 2.51
CA ARG A 27 -1.15 12.39 3.27
C ARG A 27 -1.27 12.09 4.76
N ARG A 28 -0.37 12.63 5.58
CA ARG A 28 -0.54 12.57 7.04
C ARG A 28 -1.80 13.33 7.46
N SER A 29 -2.54 12.77 8.38
CA SER A 29 -3.73 13.42 8.96
C SER A 29 -3.38 14.70 9.73
N ALA A 30 -2.19 14.75 10.34
CA ALA A 30 -1.61 15.90 11.01
C ALA A 30 -0.08 15.75 11.09
N PRO A 31 0.69 16.84 11.34
CA PRO A 31 2.12 16.76 11.58
C PRO A 31 2.45 15.77 12.71
N GLY A 32 3.36 14.81 12.44
CA GLY A 32 3.77 13.78 13.40
C GLY A 32 2.75 12.67 13.66
N SER A 33 1.59 12.68 12.99
CA SER A 33 0.56 11.65 13.13
C SER A 33 1.04 10.29 12.59
N ALA A 34 0.66 9.21 13.27
CA ALA A 34 0.79 7.85 12.77
C ALA A 34 -0.22 7.50 11.66
N PHE A 35 -1.26 8.32 11.50
CA PHE A 35 -2.30 8.11 10.50
C PHE A 35 -1.94 8.78 9.18
N ILE A 36 -2.01 8.00 8.11
CA ILE A 36 -1.93 8.47 6.73
C ILE A 36 -3.24 8.17 6.02
N ILE A 37 -3.73 9.13 5.26
CA ILE A 37 -5.04 9.09 4.62
C ILE A 37 -4.83 9.04 3.11
N ASP A 38 -5.59 8.20 2.43
CA ASP A 38 -5.55 8.07 0.98
C ASP A 38 -6.11 9.29 0.25
N ASP A 39 -5.99 9.32 -1.07
CA ASP A 39 -6.44 10.42 -1.90
C ASP A 39 -7.96 10.66 -1.85
N SER A 40 -8.75 9.61 -1.55
CA SER A 40 -10.19 9.75 -1.37
C SER A 40 -10.56 10.53 -0.10
N GLY A 41 -9.67 10.57 0.88
CA GLY A 41 -9.90 11.17 2.20
C GLY A 41 -10.85 10.37 3.09
N MET A 42 -11.22 9.16 2.70
CA MET A 42 -12.26 8.37 3.38
C MET A 42 -11.69 7.23 4.22
N MET A 43 -10.47 6.80 3.96
CA MET A 43 -9.84 5.67 4.62
C MET A 43 -8.35 5.92 4.81
N GLY A 44 -7.80 5.35 5.87
CA GLY A 44 -6.39 5.49 6.17
C GLY A 44 -5.73 4.23 6.71
N LEU A 45 -4.44 4.37 6.91
CA LEU A 45 -3.63 3.42 7.64
C LEU A 45 -3.10 4.09 8.91
N GLU A 46 -3.11 3.36 10.02
CA GLU A 46 -2.31 3.69 11.19
C GLU A 46 -1.00 2.89 11.10
N ILE A 47 0.12 3.59 11.06
CA ILE A 47 1.44 2.97 10.93
C ILE A 47 2.24 3.27 12.18
N TYR A 48 2.59 2.22 12.92
CA TYR A 48 3.25 2.35 14.21
C TYR A 48 4.26 1.21 14.44
N ARG A 49 4.97 1.28 15.54
CA ARG A 49 5.85 0.25 16.05
C ARG A 49 5.48 -0.08 17.48
N THR A 50 5.23 -1.38 17.75
CA THR A 50 5.04 -1.86 19.11
C THR A 50 6.38 -2.15 19.79
N GLY A 51 6.65 -1.41 20.89
CA GLY A 51 7.81 -1.67 21.74
C GLY A 51 9.18 -1.33 21.12
N GLU A 52 10.23 -1.58 21.89
CA GLU A 52 11.61 -1.33 21.45
C GLU A 52 12.13 -2.39 20.48
N THR A 53 11.72 -3.63 20.67
CA THR A 53 11.95 -4.72 19.70
C THR A 53 10.70 -4.89 18.88
N SER A 54 10.79 -4.63 17.58
CA SER A 54 9.65 -4.77 16.69
C SER A 54 9.06 -6.18 16.78
N ALA A 55 7.77 -6.26 17.12
CA ALA A 55 6.96 -7.47 16.97
C ALA A 55 6.32 -7.57 15.58
N ALA A 56 6.69 -6.67 14.66
CA ALA A 56 6.18 -6.66 13.31
C ALA A 56 6.46 -7.99 12.61
N PRO A 57 5.52 -8.49 11.80
CA PRO A 57 5.76 -9.62 10.93
C PRO A 57 6.95 -9.36 9.99
N ASP A 58 7.66 -10.41 9.60
CA ASP A 58 8.60 -10.33 8.48
C ASP A 58 7.77 -10.29 7.18
N TYR A 59 7.32 -9.10 6.82
CA TYR A 59 6.47 -8.90 5.64
C TYR A 59 7.11 -9.42 4.36
N ALA A 60 8.44 -9.31 4.23
CA ALA A 60 9.15 -9.76 3.05
C ALA A 60 9.07 -11.29 2.83
N LYS A 61 8.90 -12.06 3.91
CA LYS A 61 8.75 -13.52 3.87
C LYS A 61 7.29 -13.97 3.85
N MET A 62 6.37 -13.10 4.22
CA MET A 62 4.95 -13.43 4.26
C MET A 62 4.40 -13.53 2.83
N ASN A 63 3.50 -14.50 2.57
CA ASN A 63 2.78 -14.54 1.32
C ASN A 63 1.94 -13.27 1.15
N ALA A 64 2.08 -12.59 0.02
CA ALA A 64 1.37 -11.34 -0.26
C ALA A 64 -0.15 -11.50 -0.25
N MET A 65 -0.67 -12.71 -0.46
CA MET A 65 -2.11 -12.99 -0.37
C MET A 65 -2.62 -13.11 1.06
N THR A 66 -1.73 -13.23 2.07
CA THR A 66 -2.12 -13.22 3.49
C THR A 66 -2.55 -11.82 3.92
N LEU A 67 -1.82 -10.80 3.51
CA LEU A 67 -2.12 -9.39 3.74
C LEU A 67 -1.51 -8.56 2.62
N HIS A 68 -2.29 -7.67 2.05
CA HIS A 68 -1.80 -6.62 1.16
C HIS A 68 -2.70 -5.39 1.24
N VAL A 69 -2.13 -4.25 0.92
CA VAL A 69 -2.88 -3.00 0.76
C VAL A 69 -3.06 -2.75 -0.73
N ALA A 70 -4.31 -2.64 -1.18
CA ALA A 70 -4.62 -2.51 -2.60
C ALA A 70 -5.01 -1.07 -2.96
N PHE A 71 -4.51 -0.61 -4.10
CA PHE A 71 -4.77 0.72 -4.67
C PHE A 71 -5.40 0.59 -6.05
N VAL A 72 -6.34 1.48 -6.35
CA VAL A 72 -6.81 1.68 -7.73
C VAL A 72 -5.72 2.39 -8.52
N SER A 73 -5.41 1.88 -9.70
CA SER A 73 -4.44 2.45 -10.63
C SER A 73 -5.10 2.65 -11.98
N GLU A 74 -4.90 3.81 -12.59
CA GLU A 74 -5.37 4.08 -13.97
C GLU A 74 -4.47 3.43 -15.01
N ASP A 75 -3.18 3.23 -14.70
CA ASP A 75 -2.21 2.53 -15.54
C ASP A 75 -1.27 1.69 -14.66
N VAL A 76 -1.64 0.43 -14.47
CA VAL A 76 -0.90 -0.50 -13.60
C VAL A 76 0.56 -0.66 -14.03
N LYS A 77 0.83 -0.71 -15.35
CA LYS A 77 2.21 -0.88 -15.85
C LYS A 77 3.07 0.35 -15.55
N ALA A 78 2.55 1.55 -15.81
CA ALA A 78 3.27 2.79 -15.55
C ALA A 78 3.52 2.97 -14.04
N ASP A 79 2.53 2.67 -13.21
CA ASP A 79 2.69 2.73 -11.75
C ASP A 79 3.70 1.69 -11.23
N VAL A 80 3.72 0.48 -11.78
CA VAL A 80 4.76 -0.52 -11.47
C VAL A 80 6.15 0.04 -11.76
N ASP A 81 6.37 0.58 -12.95
CA ASP A 81 7.68 1.12 -13.33
C ASP A 81 8.12 2.26 -12.40
N ARG A 82 7.19 3.13 -12.04
CA ARG A 82 7.42 4.24 -11.12
C ARG A 82 7.76 3.75 -9.70
N LEU A 83 7.00 2.82 -9.17
CA LEU A 83 7.21 2.28 -7.82
C LEU A 83 8.49 1.44 -7.71
N VAL A 84 8.83 0.68 -8.74
CA VAL A 84 10.11 -0.06 -8.79
C VAL A 84 11.28 0.92 -8.81
N ALA A 85 11.20 2.01 -9.58
CA ALA A 85 12.22 3.07 -9.55
C ALA A 85 12.34 3.75 -8.17
N ALA A 86 11.25 3.76 -7.38
CA ALA A 86 11.21 4.27 -6.01
C ALA A 86 11.62 3.24 -4.93
N GLY A 87 12.08 2.05 -5.32
CA GLY A 87 12.62 1.03 -4.41
C GLY A 87 11.69 -0.15 -4.11
N ALA A 88 10.48 -0.21 -4.69
CA ALA A 88 9.62 -1.37 -4.58
C ALA A 88 10.15 -2.56 -5.40
N THR A 89 9.75 -3.76 -5.03
CA THR A 89 10.06 -5.00 -5.75
C THR A 89 8.79 -5.56 -6.39
N LEU A 90 8.83 -5.83 -7.69
CA LEU A 90 7.72 -6.47 -8.41
C LEU A 90 7.72 -7.98 -8.19
N GLU A 91 6.59 -8.56 -7.79
CA GLU A 91 6.37 -10.01 -7.71
C GLU A 91 5.51 -10.53 -8.86
N THR A 92 4.43 -9.83 -9.20
CA THR A 92 3.46 -10.29 -10.20
C THR A 92 2.95 -9.10 -11.00
N LEU A 93 2.86 -9.25 -12.31
CA LEU A 93 2.21 -8.30 -13.20
C LEU A 93 1.30 -9.07 -14.18
N LYS A 94 0.01 -8.73 -14.21
CA LYS A 94 -0.99 -9.29 -15.11
C LYS A 94 -1.78 -8.14 -15.75
N VAL A 95 -1.56 -7.93 -17.03
CA VAL A 95 -2.19 -6.85 -17.83
C VAL A 95 -2.74 -7.34 -19.16
N ASP A 96 -2.82 -8.65 -19.33
CA ASP A 96 -3.32 -9.33 -20.55
C ASP A 96 -4.84 -9.42 -20.61
N ASN A 97 -5.53 -9.30 -19.47
CA ASN A 97 -7.00 -9.26 -19.42
C ASN A 97 -7.47 -7.80 -19.33
N PRO A 98 -8.13 -7.26 -20.38
CA PRO A 98 -8.56 -5.85 -20.36
C PRO A 98 -9.57 -5.51 -19.26
N ALA A 99 -10.33 -6.48 -18.77
CA ALA A 99 -11.31 -6.28 -17.71
C ALA A 99 -10.66 -6.15 -16.32
N PHE A 100 -9.43 -6.64 -16.16
CA PHE A 100 -8.73 -6.60 -14.87
C PHE A 100 -7.21 -6.64 -15.06
N HIS A 101 -6.57 -5.51 -14.83
CA HIS A 101 -5.12 -5.43 -14.67
C HIS A 101 -4.75 -5.45 -13.19
N MET A 102 -3.67 -6.11 -12.82
CA MET A 102 -3.19 -6.12 -11.46
C MET A 102 -1.67 -6.30 -11.40
N ALA A 103 -1.08 -5.79 -10.33
CA ALA A 103 0.28 -6.09 -9.94
C ALA A 103 0.35 -6.34 -8.43
N ILE A 104 1.28 -7.21 -8.03
CA ILE A 104 1.72 -7.36 -6.64
C ILE A 104 3.17 -6.89 -6.57
N LEU A 105 3.40 -5.91 -5.71
CA LEU A 105 4.73 -5.40 -5.37
C LEU A 105 4.95 -5.55 -3.87
N ARG A 106 6.20 -5.36 -3.45
CA ARG A 106 6.54 -5.08 -2.05
C ARG A 106 7.17 -3.71 -1.96
N ASP A 107 6.78 -2.96 -0.96
CA ASP A 107 7.47 -1.71 -0.65
C ASP A 107 8.93 -1.98 -0.21
N PRO A 108 9.77 -0.97 0.01
CA PRO A 108 11.17 -1.18 0.40
C PRO A 108 11.37 -1.96 1.70
N TRP A 109 10.35 -2.11 2.53
CA TRP A 109 10.39 -2.89 3.79
C TRP A 109 9.64 -4.22 3.69
N GLY A 110 9.19 -4.59 2.51
CA GLY A 110 8.56 -5.88 2.22
C GLY A 110 7.04 -5.90 2.39
N VAL A 111 6.39 -4.81 2.78
CA VAL A 111 4.93 -4.75 2.91
C VAL A 111 4.29 -4.94 1.54
N PRO A 112 3.37 -5.91 1.39
CA PRO A 112 2.74 -6.18 0.10
C PRO A 112 1.78 -5.06 -0.31
N VAL A 113 1.94 -4.61 -1.55
CA VAL A 113 1.11 -3.61 -2.21
C VAL A 113 0.51 -4.22 -3.46
N GLN A 114 -0.80 -4.10 -3.65
CA GLN A 114 -1.47 -4.49 -4.88
C GLN A 114 -1.90 -3.24 -5.65
N LEU A 115 -1.68 -3.23 -6.96
CA LEU A 115 -2.30 -2.27 -7.88
C LEU A 115 -3.40 -2.97 -8.65
N CYS A 116 -4.56 -2.30 -8.80
CA CYS A 116 -5.71 -2.84 -9.51
C CYS A 116 -6.31 -1.81 -10.46
N LYS A 117 -6.58 -2.23 -11.70
CA LYS A 117 -7.48 -1.54 -12.61
C LYS A 117 -8.61 -2.50 -12.99
N ARG A 118 -9.85 -2.10 -12.77
CA ARG A 118 -11.04 -2.91 -13.05
C ARG A 118 -11.94 -2.19 -14.04
N GLU A 119 -12.51 -2.91 -14.98
CA GLU A 119 -13.56 -2.41 -15.86
C GLU A 119 -14.78 -1.95 -15.03
N HIS A 120 -15.14 -2.72 -14.01
CA HIS A 120 -16.21 -2.38 -13.08
C HIS A 120 -15.65 -2.21 -11.67
N THR A 121 -15.89 -1.03 -11.10
CA THR A 121 -15.49 -0.76 -9.70
C THR A 121 -16.20 -1.67 -8.72
N ILE A 122 -15.51 -2.02 -7.62
CA ILE A 122 -16.12 -2.73 -6.47
C ILE A 122 -16.81 -1.76 -5.50
N PHE A 123 -16.63 -0.45 -5.68
CA PHE A 123 -17.24 0.55 -4.80
C PHE A 123 -18.68 0.84 -5.22
N PHE A 124 -19.53 1.07 -4.22
CA PHE A 124 -20.88 1.56 -4.46
C PHE A 124 -20.83 2.99 -5.01
N LYS A 125 -21.63 3.22 -6.01
CA LYS A 125 -21.85 4.57 -6.56
C LYS A 125 -22.87 5.32 -5.73
#